data_8d17d84be99aa1f3e70f04ea86071225
#
_entry.id   8d17d84be99aa1f3e70f04ea86071225
#
_cell.length_a   1.000
_cell.length_b   1.000
_cell.length_c   1.000
_cell.angle_alpha   90.00
_cell.angle_beta   90.00
_cell.angle_gamma   90.00
#
_symmetry.space_group_name_H-M   'P 1'
#
loop_
_entity.id
_entity.type
_entity.pdbx_description
1 polymer ?
#
loop_
_entity_poly.entity_id
_entity_poly.type
_entity_poly.pdbx_seq_one_letter_code
_entity_poly.pdbx_strand_id
1 'polypeptide(L)'
;MSLAGKRMFITGGSRGIGLAIALRAAADGASIAIAAKTAEENPKLPGTIFSAAKEIEAAGGTALPIQCDIRDEDAIEAAVNKAAEQFGGLDILINNASAINLTPTEKTPAKRFDLMFDVNVRGTFLTSQAVIPHLRESAKAGRNPHILTLSPPLSMSPKWFKNHVAYTMSKYGMSMCVLGMAEEFKRDGIAVNALWPRTAIDTAALQMIPGVDTDFCRKPEILSDTAYIILNRDSKTTTGNFFIDDEVLASEGITDLEKYSVKPGTTDFLLDFFLD
;
A
#
# COMPACT_ATOMS: atom_id res chain seq x y z
N MET A 1 0.16 -7.40 20.01
CA MET A 1 -0.32 -7.02 18.66
C MET A 1 -0.48 -8.28 17.82
N SER A 2 -1.58 -8.45 17.09
CA SER A 2 -1.77 -9.57 16.16
C SER A 2 -2.78 -9.25 15.09
N LEU A 3 -2.52 -9.71 13.86
CA LEU A 3 -3.45 -9.71 12.73
C LEU A 3 -4.14 -11.07 12.54
N ALA A 4 -4.08 -11.95 13.53
CA ALA A 4 -4.72 -13.26 13.49
C ALA A 4 -6.22 -13.15 13.17
N GLY A 5 -6.69 -13.91 12.18
CA GLY A 5 -8.07 -13.92 11.73
C GLY A 5 -8.56 -12.60 11.10
N LYS A 6 -7.69 -11.64 10.79
CA LYS A 6 -8.03 -10.46 9.99
C LYS A 6 -8.24 -10.85 8.53
N ARG A 7 -9.18 -10.16 7.87
CA ARG A 7 -9.56 -10.37 6.48
C ARG A 7 -9.14 -9.15 5.69
N MET A 8 -8.15 -9.31 4.84
CA MET A 8 -7.46 -8.20 4.17
C MET A 8 -7.69 -8.23 2.67
N PHE A 9 -7.85 -7.07 2.07
CA PHE A 9 -7.85 -6.85 0.63
C PHE A 9 -6.66 -5.94 0.27
N ILE A 10 -5.75 -6.42 -0.58
CA ILE A 10 -4.51 -5.71 -0.92
C ILE A 10 -4.45 -5.48 -2.43
N THR A 11 -4.44 -4.22 -2.86
CA THR A 11 -4.22 -3.88 -4.26
C THR A 11 -2.73 -3.90 -4.59
N GLY A 12 -2.35 -4.47 -5.75
CA GLY A 12 -0.94 -4.56 -6.13
C GLY A 12 -0.09 -5.49 -5.25
N GLY A 13 -0.72 -6.47 -4.60
CA GLY A 13 -0.08 -7.38 -3.63
C GLY A 13 0.73 -8.52 -4.24
N SER A 14 0.98 -8.55 -5.56
CA SER A 14 1.71 -9.66 -6.21
C SER A 14 3.23 -9.60 -6.04
N ARG A 15 3.78 -8.50 -5.52
CA ARG A 15 5.22 -8.27 -5.31
C ARG A 15 5.49 -7.05 -4.42
N GLY A 16 6.78 -6.83 -4.09
CA GLY A 16 7.27 -5.61 -3.42
C GLY A 16 6.57 -5.34 -2.08
N ILE A 17 6.26 -4.07 -1.81
CA ILE A 17 5.68 -3.63 -0.54
C ILE A 17 4.35 -4.33 -0.24
N GLY A 18 3.47 -4.45 -1.24
CA GLY A 18 2.17 -5.11 -1.04
C GLY A 18 2.30 -6.58 -0.65
N LEU A 19 3.24 -7.32 -1.26
CA LEU A 19 3.53 -8.70 -0.88
C LEU A 19 4.17 -8.79 0.51
N ALA A 20 5.11 -7.90 0.83
CA ALA A 20 5.75 -7.88 2.15
C ALA A 20 4.72 -7.65 3.27
N ILE A 21 3.77 -6.71 3.08
CA ILE A 21 2.65 -6.50 4.02
C ILE A 21 1.78 -7.76 4.14
N ALA A 22 1.49 -8.42 3.01
CA ALA A 22 0.72 -9.65 2.99
C ALA A 22 1.43 -10.77 3.78
N LEU A 23 2.71 -10.99 3.54
CA LEU A 23 3.51 -12.01 4.23
C LEU A 23 3.61 -11.75 5.74
N ARG A 24 3.77 -10.48 6.13
CA ARG A 24 3.81 -10.11 7.55
C ARG A 24 2.49 -10.39 8.26
N ALA A 25 1.35 -10.15 7.60
CA ALA A 25 0.03 -10.48 8.13
C ALA A 25 -0.24 -12.00 8.11
N ALA A 26 0.23 -12.69 7.07
CA ALA A 26 0.10 -14.14 6.92
C ALA A 26 0.78 -14.91 8.07
N ALA A 27 1.91 -14.41 8.57
CA ALA A 27 2.62 -14.99 9.71
C ALA A 27 1.77 -15.07 10.99
N ASP A 28 0.75 -14.24 11.11
CA ASP A 28 -0.24 -14.27 12.20
C ASP A 28 -1.49 -15.12 11.84
N GLY A 29 -1.59 -15.66 10.62
CA GLY A 29 -2.77 -16.40 10.17
C GLY A 29 -3.90 -15.52 9.62
N ALA A 30 -3.59 -14.39 9.00
CA ALA A 30 -4.58 -13.56 8.33
C ALA A 30 -5.09 -14.19 7.02
N SER A 31 -6.32 -13.83 6.60
CA SER A 31 -6.89 -14.15 5.29
C SER A 31 -6.65 -12.96 4.35
N ILE A 32 -6.03 -13.18 3.18
CA ILE A 32 -5.52 -12.11 2.33
C ILE A 32 -5.97 -12.32 0.88
N ALA A 33 -6.80 -11.40 0.39
CA ALA A 33 -7.11 -11.29 -1.03
C ALA A 33 -6.08 -10.39 -1.72
N ILE A 34 -5.41 -10.94 -2.74
CA ILE A 34 -4.41 -10.23 -3.53
C ILE A 34 -5.04 -9.83 -4.85
N ALA A 35 -5.35 -8.55 -5.01
CA ALA A 35 -5.91 -7.99 -6.23
C ALA A 35 -4.81 -7.32 -7.07
N ALA A 36 -4.45 -7.93 -8.21
CA ALA A 36 -3.49 -7.36 -9.15
C ALA A 36 -3.72 -7.87 -10.58
N LYS A 37 -3.17 -7.16 -11.56
CA LYS A 37 -3.30 -7.50 -12.98
C LYS A 37 -2.45 -8.70 -13.39
N THR A 38 -1.32 -8.92 -12.72
CA THR A 38 -0.29 -9.86 -13.15
C THR A 38 -0.67 -11.28 -12.73
N ALA A 39 -1.26 -12.03 -13.64
CA ALA A 39 -1.58 -13.46 -13.49
C ALA A 39 -0.53 -14.37 -14.18
N GLU A 40 0.16 -13.86 -15.18
CA GLU A 40 1.19 -14.58 -15.94
C GLU A 40 2.60 -14.08 -15.59
N GLU A 41 3.58 -14.97 -15.66
CA GLU A 41 4.97 -14.61 -15.39
C GLU A 41 5.51 -13.63 -16.42
N ASN A 42 6.24 -12.64 -15.96
CA ASN A 42 6.94 -11.66 -16.79
C ASN A 42 8.41 -11.59 -16.37
N PRO A 43 9.37 -11.91 -17.27
CA PRO A 43 10.79 -11.90 -16.94
C PRO A 43 11.32 -10.55 -16.40
N LYS A 44 10.68 -9.43 -16.79
CA LYS A 44 11.06 -8.09 -16.34
C LYS A 44 10.44 -7.68 -15.01
N LEU A 45 9.36 -8.35 -14.60
CA LEU A 45 8.61 -8.04 -13.37
C LEU A 45 8.20 -9.35 -12.70
N PRO A 46 9.10 -10.01 -11.98
CA PRO A 46 8.82 -11.30 -11.34
C PRO A 46 7.69 -11.17 -10.30
N GLY A 47 6.98 -12.28 -10.10
CA GLY A 47 5.84 -12.37 -9.17
C GLY A 47 4.50 -12.19 -9.87
N THR A 48 3.58 -13.09 -9.55
CA THR A 48 2.18 -13.11 -10.00
C THR A 48 1.26 -13.18 -8.78
N ILE A 49 -0.05 -12.99 -8.97
CA ILE A 49 -1.02 -13.22 -7.90
C ILE A 49 -0.96 -14.67 -7.39
N PHE A 50 -0.59 -15.63 -8.25
CA PHE A 50 -0.52 -17.04 -7.89
C PHE A 50 0.78 -17.40 -7.14
N SER A 51 1.94 -16.83 -7.54
CA SER A 51 3.18 -17.02 -6.78
C SER A 51 3.07 -16.37 -5.39
N ALA A 52 2.51 -15.15 -5.30
CA ALA A 52 2.26 -14.48 -4.04
C ALA A 52 1.30 -15.26 -3.14
N ALA A 53 0.24 -15.88 -3.70
CA ALA A 53 -0.67 -16.72 -2.93
C ALA A 53 0.06 -17.91 -2.28
N LYS A 54 0.94 -18.59 -3.02
CA LYS A 54 1.76 -19.69 -2.48
C LYS A 54 2.68 -19.24 -1.34
N GLU A 55 3.29 -18.07 -1.47
CA GLU A 55 4.16 -17.49 -0.44
C GLU A 55 3.37 -17.14 0.82
N ILE A 56 2.17 -16.57 0.68
CA ILE A 56 1.26 -16.25 1.79
C ILE A 56 0.81 -17.53 2.53
N GLU A 57 0.45 -18.57 1.80
CA GLU A 57 0.08 -19.87 2.38
C GLU A 57 1.26 -20.51 3.10
N ALA A 58 2.45 -20.46 2.52
CA ALA A 58 3.67 -20.95 3.15
C ALA A 58 4.04 -20.16 4.43
N ALA A 59 3.67 -18.88 4.51
CA ALA A 59 3.85 -18.05 5.69
C ALA A 59 2.77 -18.26 6.78
N GLY A 60 1.76 -19.11 6.53
CA GLY A 60 0.72 -19.46 7.51
C GLY A 60 -0.61 -18.72 7.33
N GLY A 61 -0.75 -17.91 6.31
CA GLY A 61 -2.01 -17.23 5.97
C GLY A 61 -2.93 -18.03 5.06
N THR A 62 -4.11 -17.49 4.80
CA THR A 62 -5.02 -17.98 3.76
C THR A 62 -5.02 -16.99 2.60
N ALA A 63 -4.69 -17.43 1.38
CA ALA A 63 -4.58 -16.57 0.23
C ALA A 63 -5.77 -16.71 -0.74
N LEU A 64 -6.20 -15.59 -1.32
CA LEU A 64 -7.16 -15.55 -2.42
C LEU A 64 -6.58 -14.68 -3.55
N PRO A 65 -5.98 -15.29 -4.59
CA PRO A 65 -5.52 -14.56 -5.75
C PRO A 65 -6.69 -14.11 -6.62
N ILE A 66 -6.77 -12.82 -6.94
CA ILE A 66 -7.82 -12.23 -7.78
C ILE A 66 -7.17 -11.39 -8.87
N GLN A 67 -7.36 -11.77 -10.14
CA GLN A 67 -6.95 -10.93 -11.24
C GLN A 67 -7.89 -9.72 -11.32
N CYS A 68 -7.37 -8.53 -11.10
CA CYS A 68 -8.14 -7.30 -11.07
C CYS A 68 -7.31 -6.12 -11.61
N ASP A 69 -7.87 -5.40 -12.57
CA ASP A 69 -7.38 -4.09 -12.97
C ASP A 69 -8.16 -3.02 -12.22
N ILE A 70 -7.53 -2.34 -11.28
CA ILE A 70 -8.20 -1.33 -10.44
C ILE A 70 -8.61 -0.04 -11.20
N ARG A 71 -8.40 0.01 -12.51
CA ARG A 71 -8.95 1.05 -13.39
C ARG A 71 -10.39 0.74 -13.82
N ASP A 72 -10.78 -0.52 -13.68
CA ASP A 72 -12.10 -1.03 -14.04
C ASP A 72 -12.96 -1.17 -12.77
N GLU A 73 -14.06 -0.40 -12.73
CA GLU A 73 -14.97 -0.33 -11.60
C GLU A 73 -15.68 -1.67 -11.35
N ASP A 74 -16.20 -2.30 -12.41
CA ASP A 74 -16.89 -3.58 -12.32
C ASP A 74 -15.94 -4.69 -11.83
N ALA A 75 -14.68 -4.65 -12.27
CA ALA A 75 -13.65 -5.58 -11.82
C ALA A 75 -13.29 -5.36 -10.33
N ILE A 76 -13.27 -4.12 -9.85
CA ILE A 76 -13.06 -3.81 -8.43
C ILE A 76 -14.22 -4.37 -7.60
N GLU A 77 -15.47 -4.05 -7.98
CA GLU A 77 -16.65 -4.48 -7.25
C GLU A 77 -16.74 -6.02 -7.18
N ALA A 78 -16.52 -6.69 -8.31
CA ALA A 78 -16.50 -8.15 -8.36
C ALA A 78 -15.39 -8.76 -7.49
N ALA A 79 -14.20 -8.15 -7.49
CA ALA A 79 -13.07 -8.62 -6.69
C ALA A 79 -13.31 -8.45 -5.18
N VAL A 80 -13.84 -7.31 -4.76
CA VAL A 80 -14.16 -7.01 -3.35
C VAL A 80 -15.26 -7.95 -2.85
N ASN A 81 -16.34 -8.10 -3.62
CA ASN A 81 -17.45 -9.00 -3.26
C ASN A 81 -16.99 -10.44 -3.16
N LYS A 82 -16.18 -10.93 -4.11
CA LYS A 82 -15.59 -12.27 -4.06
C LYS A 82 -14.75 -12.48 -2.79
N ALA A 83 -13.92 -11.52 -2.44
CA ALA A 83 -13.09 -11.61 -1.23
C ALA A 83 -13.94 -11.60 0.04
N ALA A 84 -14.95 -10.73 0.10
CA ALA A 84 -15.87 -10.65 1.24
C ALA A 84 -16.70 -11.92 1.40
N GLU A 85 -17.17 -12.51 0.32
CA GLU A 85 -17.90 -13.78 0.35
C GLU A 85 -17.00 -14.92 0.84
N GLN A 86 -15.79 -15.05 0.28
CA GLN A 86 -14.84 -16.11 0.62
C GLN A 86 -14.40 -16.07 2.08
N PHE A 87 -14.21 -14.87 2.64
CA PHE A 87 -13.69 -14.69 4.01
C PHE A 87 -14.79 -14.39 5.04
N GLY A 88 -16.01 -14.20 4.63
CA GLY A 88 -17.12 -13.79 5.50
C GLY A 88 -17.05 -12.32 5.90
N GLY A 89 -16.51 -11.43 5.04
CA GLY A 89 -16.37 -10.00 5.21
C GLY A 89 -14.94 -9.51 5.05
N LEU A 90 -14.70 -8.20 5.25
CA LEU A 90 -13.38 -7.57 5.17
C LEU A 90 -13.15 -6.67 6.38
N ASP A 91 -11.92 -6.62 6.86
CA ASP A 91 -11.49 -5.81 8.01
C ASP A 91 -10.46 -4.74 7.63
N ILE A 92 -9.65 -5.01 6.59
CA ILE A 92 -8.52 -4.17 6.22
C ILE A 92 -8.44 -4.03 4.70
N LEU A 93 -8.28 -2.79 4.23
CA LEU A 93 -7.88 -2.47 2.86
C LEU A 93 -6.47 -1.90 2.86
N ILE A 94 -5.61 -2.41 1.98
CA ILE A 94 -4.32 -1.80 1.64
C ILE A 94 -4.36 -1.29 0.20
N ASN A 95 -4.41 0.03 0.03
CA ASN A 95 -4.24 0.69 -1.26
C ASN A 95 -2.74 0.84 -1.56
N ASN A 96 -2.16 -0.18 -2.20
CA ASN A 96 -0.73 -0.22 -2.52
C ASN A 96 -0.48 -0.14 -4.04
N ALA A 97 -1.41 -0.53 -4.89
CA ALA A 97 -1.22 -0.44 -6.33
C ALA A 97 -0.91 1.00 -6.76
N SER A 98 0.15 1.17 -7.56
CA SER A 98 0.59 2.48 -8.03
C SER A 98 1.21 2.40 -9.42
N ALA A 99 1.04 3.48 -10.20
CA ALA A 99 1.74 3.72 -11.46
C ALA A 99 2.67 4.91 -11.29
N ILE A 100 3.86 4.81 -11.90
CA ILE A 100 4.90 5.84 -11.82
C ILE A 100 5.37 6.24 -13.23
N ASN A 101 5.53 7.55 -13.42
CA ASN A 101 6.25 8.11 -14.57
C ASN A 101 6.89 9.44 -14.15
N LEU A 102 8.22 9.46 -14.06
CA LEU A 102 9.01 10.60 -13.61
C LEU A 102 9.52 11.40 -14.80
N THR A 103 8.62 12.08 -15.50
CA THR A 103 8.96 12.92 -16.66
C THR A 103 8.49 14.36 -16.44
N PRO A 104 9.27 15.36 -16.95
CA PRO A 104 8.85 16.76 -16.90
C PRO A 104 7.55 16.98 -17.70
N THR A 105 6.83 18.05 -17.39
CA THR A 105 5.51 18.36 -17.95
C THR A 105 5.48 18.27 -19.48
N GLU A 106 6.45 18.88 -20.16
CA GLU A 106 6.53 18.89 -21.64
C GLU A 106 6.78 17.51 -22.27
N LYS A 107 7.30 16.55 -21.50
CA LYS A 107 7.67 15.20 -21.96
C LYS A 107 6.72 14.10 -21.43
N THR A 108 5.72 14.45 -20.65
CA THR A 108 4.75 13.50 -20.12
C THR A 108 3.68 13.20 -21.16
N PRO A 109 3.64 11.98 -21.75
CA PRO A 109 2.59 11.63 -22.70
C PRO A 109 1.23 11.55 -21.97
N ALA A 110 0.14 12.02 -22.61
CA ALA A 110 -1.21 11.96 -22.06
C ALA A 110 -1.59 10.57 -21.53
N LYS A 111 -1.28 9.50 -22.27
CA LYS A 111 -1.52 8.11 -21.84
C LYS A 111 -0.81 7.72 -20.55
N ARG A 112 0.30 8.38 -20.19
CA ARG A 112 1.01 8.14 -18.94
C ARG A 112 0.40 8.94 -17.81
N PHE A 113 -0.05 10.17 -18.11
CA PHE A 113 -0.85 10.97 -17.19
C PHE A 113 -2.12 10.23 -16.81
N ASP A 114 -2.91 9.80 -17.81
CA ASP A 114 -4.16 9.06 -17.62
C ASP A 114 -3.91 7.79 -16.79
N LEU A 115 -2.89 6.99 -17.14
CA LEU A 115 -2.54 5.77 -16.40
C LEU A 115 -2.25 6.05 -14.92
N MET A 116 -1.49 7.11 -14.61
CA MET A 116 -1.20 7.45 -13.21
C MET A 116 -2.46 7.89 -12.45
N PHE A 117 -3.32 8.67 -13.07
CA PHE A 117 -4.56 9.10 -12.42
C PHE A 117 -5.57 7.96 -12.28
N ASP A 118 -5.71 7.12 -13.28
CA ASP A 118 -6.60 5.95 -13.24
C ASP A 118 -6.20 4.96 -12.15
N VAL A 119 -4.89 4.67 -12.03
CA VAL A 119 -4.39 3.71 -11.03
C VAL A 119 -4.31 4.35 -9.65
N ASN A 120 -3.61 5.50 -9.53
CA ASN A 120 -3.29 6.06 -8.22
C ASN A 120 -4.50 6.75 -7.57
N VAL A 121 -5.24 7.57 -8.33
CA VAL A 121 -6.35 8.37 -7.77
C VAL A 121 -7.66 7.62 -7.87
N ARG A 122 -8.12 7.34 -9.10
CA ARG A 122 -9.40 6.69 -9.34
C ARG A 122 -9.45 5.29 -8.72
N GLY A 123 -8.40 4.48 -8.92
CA GLY A 123 -8.31 3.13 -8.35
C GLY A 123 -8.34 3.13 -6.83
N THR A 124 -7.61 4.04 -6.16
CA THR A 124 -7.64 4.18 -4.70
C THR A 124 -9.03 4.57 -4.22
N PHE A 125 -9.68 5.56 -4.87
CA PHE A 125 -11.02 6.01 -4.49
C PHE A 125 -12.05 4.89 -4.65
N LEU A 126 -12.14 4.27 -5.82
CA LEU A 126 -13.15 3.24 -6.10
C LEU A 126 -12.95 1.96 -5.27
N THR A 127 -11.71 1.52 -5.07
CA THR A 127 -11.45 0.37 -4.20
C THR A 127 -11.86 0.68 -2.76
N SER A 128 -11.55 1.88 -2.26
CA SER A 128 -11.98 2.30 -0.92
C SER A 128 -13.51 2.33 -0.84
N GLN A 129 -14.19 2.92 -1.83
CA GLN A 129 -15.65 2.97 -1.90
C GLN A 129 -16.28 1.57 -1.84
N ALA A 130 -15.77 0.62 -2.62
CA ALA A 130 -16.29 -0.75 -2.68
C ALA A 130 -16.13 -1.51 -1.35
N VAL A 131 -15.07 -1.25 -0.57
CA VAL A 131 -14.86 -1.97 0.71
C VAL A 131 -15.60 -1.34 1.90
N ILE A 132 -16.02 -0.06 1.83
CA ILE A 132 -16.66 0.64 2.97
C ILE A 132 -17.85 -0.12 3.57
N PRO A 133 -18.79 -0.70 2.81
CA PRO A 133 -19.91 -1.46 3.39
C PRO A 133 -19.41 -2.61 4.28
N HIS A 134 -18.38 -3.33 3.87
CA HIS A 134 -17.80 -4.43 4.63
C HIS A 134 -17.02 -3.96 5.86
N LEU A 135 -16.32 -2.82 5.78
CA LEU A 135 -15.61 -2.23 6.91
C LEU A 135 -16.58 -1.70 7.97
N ARG A 136 -17.76 -1.20 7.59
CA ARG A 136 -18.82 -0.83 8.54
C ARG A 136 -19.31 -2.05 9.32
N GLU A 137 -19.54 -3.18 8.66
CA GLU A 137 -19.91 -4.42 9.36
C GLU A 137 -18.75 -4.92 10.27
N SER A 138 -17.51 -4.80 9.83
CA SER A 138 -16.33 -5.08 10.65
C SER A 138 -16.29 -4.20 11.90
N ALA A 139 -16.56 -2.89 11.78
CA ALA A 139 -16.62 -1.96 12.91
C ALA A 139 -17.73 -2.33 13.91
N LYS A 140 -18.95 -2.64 13.43
CA LYS A 140 -20.06 -3.10 14.26
C LYS A 140 -19.73 -4.37 15.03
N ALA A 141 -18.95 -5.27 14.40
CA ALA A 141 -18.47 -6.50 15.02
C ALA A 141 -17.24 -6.31 15.94
N GLY A 142 -16.79 -5.08 16.15
CA GLY A 142 -15.62 -4.76 16.99
C GLY A 142 -14.29 -5.26 16.42
N ARG A 143 -14.17 -5.42 15.12
CA ARG A 143 -13.00 -6.03 14.46
C ARG A 143 -11.92 -5.03 14.03
N ASN A 144 -11.98 -3.79 14.48
CA ASN A 144 -10.92 -2.78 14.27
C ASN A 144 -10.58 -2.56 12.78
N PRO A 145 -11.49 -1.98 11.96
CA PRO A 145 -11.29 -1.85 10.52
C PRO A 145 -10.34 -0.70 10.15
N HIS A 146 -9.49 -0.95 9.14
CA HIS A 146 -8.52 0.01 8.62
C HIS A 146 -8.51 0.10 7.10
N ILE A 147 -8.30 1.31 6.58
CA ILE A 147 -7.79 1.59 5.24
C ILE A 147 -6.39 2.18 5.39
N LEU A 148 -5.39 1.53 4.81
CA LEU A 148 -4.02 2.03 4.76
C LEU A 148 -3.62 2.26 3.31
N THR A 149 -3.22 3.49 2.99
CA THR A 149 -2.83 3.88 1.63
C THR A 149 -1.34 4.19 1.58
N LEU A 150 -0.62 3.59 0.62
CA LEU A 150 0.80 3.85 0.38
C LEU A 150 0.94 5.18 -0.37
N SER A 151 0.83 6.28 0.37
CA SER A 151 0.87 7.64 -0.17
C SER A 151 1.57 8.61 0.77
N PRO A 152 2.21 9.68 0.21
CA PRO A 152 3.05 10.58 0.98
C PRO A 152 2.25 11.60 1.81
N PRO A 153 2.87 12.24 2.80
CA PRO A 153 2.32 13.45 3.39
C PRO A 153 2.19 14.55 2.35
N LEU A 154 1.20 15.44 2.53
CA LEU A 154 0.97 16.56 1.62
C LEU A 154 1.94 17.70 1.91
N SER A 155 2.76 18.06 0.94
CA SER A 155 3.64 19.24 0.99
C SER A 155 3.41 20.09 -0.27
N MET A 156 3.14 21.37 -0.08
CA MET A 156 2.98 22.33 -1.19
C MET A 156 4.29 22.93 -1.65
N SER A 157 5.44 22.40 -1.19
CA SER A 157 6.76 22.86 -1.66
C SER A 157 6.93 22.59 -3.15
N PRO A 158 7.26 23.62 -3.97
CA PRO A 158 7.43 23.45 -5.42
C PRO A 158 8.51 22.43 -5.81
N LYS A 159 9.47 22.14 -4.92
CA LYS A 159 10.52 21.15 -5.19
C LYS A 159 9.94 19.75 -5.47
N TRP A 160 8.82 19.41 -4.84
CA TRP A 160 8.15 18.11 -5.00
C TRP A 160 7.30 18.00 -6.26
N PHE A 161 7.07 19.11 -6.96
CA PHE A 161 6.35 19.14 -8.25
C PHE A 161 7.33 19.22 -9.41
N LYS A 162 8.50 19.86 -9.21
CA LYS A 162 9.48 20.08 -10.26
C LYS A 162 9.91 18.76 -10.90
N ASN A 163 9.87 18.70 -12.24
CA ASN A 163 10.29 17.59 -13.09
C ASN A 163 9.36 16.35 -13.11
N HIS A 164 8.31 16.28 -12.27
CA HIS A 164 7.37 15.16 -12.25
C HIS A 164 5.97 15.58 -11.76
N VAL A 165 5.45 16.68 -12.27
CA VAL A 165 4.17 17.28 -11.85
C VAL A 165 3.03 16.26 -11.86
N ALA A 166 2.86 15.50 -12.94
CA ALA A 166 1.79 14.53 -13.08
C ALA A 166 1.86 13.41 -12.02
N TYR A 167 3.07 12.91 -11.73
CA TYR A 167 3.26 11.90 -10.69
C TYR A 167 2.91 12.45 -9.31
N THR A 168 3.44 13.63 -8.95
CA THR A 168 3.15 14.29 -7.66
C THR A 168 1.65 14.50 -7.48
N MET A 169 0.96 15.06 -8.48
CA MET A 169 -0.48 15.26 -8.43
C MET A 169 -1.21 13.93 -8.19
N SER A 170 -0.81 12.85 -8.87
CA SER A 170 -1.47 11.55 -8.70
C SER A 170 -1.22 10.95 -7.32
N LYS A 171 -0.01 11.05 -6.76
CA LYS A 171 0.29 10.58 -5.40
C LYS A 171 -0.43 11.42 -4.34
N TYR A 172 -0.47 12.74 -4.53
CA TYR A 172 -1.22 13.61 -3.64
C TYR A 172 -2.74 13.39 -3.74
N GLY A 173 -3.25 12.99 -4.92
CA GLY A 173 -4.64 12.55 -5.07
C GLY A 173 -4.98 11.36 -4.17
N MET A 174 -4.09 10.37 -4.03
CA MET A 174 -4.25 9.29 -3.05
C MET A 174 -4.28 9.83 -1.61
N SER A 175 -3.38 10.76 -1.29
CA SER A 175 -3.30 11.38 0.04
C SER A 175 -4.53 12.23 0.36
N MET A 176 -5.11 12.91 -0.64
CA MET A 176 -6.38 13.64 -0.50
C MET A 176 -7.55 12.71 -0.21
N CYS A 177 -7.57 11.50 -0.80
CA CYS A 177 -8.54 10.46 -0.43
C CYS A 177 -8.41 10.10 1.06
N VAL A 178 -7.18 9.90 1.55
CA VAL A 178 -6.95 9.63 2.99
C VAL A 178 -7.48 10.76 3.85
N LEU A 179 -7.14 12.01 3.53
CA LEU A 179 -7.53 13.18 4.30
C LEU A 179 -9.07 13.32 4.40
N GLY A 180 -9.77 13.20 3.27
CA GLY A 180 -11.22 13.33 3.22
C GLY A 180 -11.94 12.15 3.88
N MET A 181 -11.57 10.93 3.51
CA MET A 181 -12.21 9.70 4.00
C MET A 181 -11.97 9.47 5.50
N ALA A 182 -10.85 9.93 6.05
CA ALA A 182 -10.58 9.83 7.48
C ALA A 182 -11.63 10.58 8.31
N GLU A 183 -12.01 11.77 7.92
CA GLU A 183 -13.03 12.55 8.62
C GLU A 183 -14.45 12.04 8.30
N GLU A 184 -14.70 11.62 7.06
CA GLU A 184 -15.99 11.08 6.62
C GLU A 184 -16.38 9.82 7.40
N PHE A 185 -15.45 8.87 7.60
CA PHE A 185 -15.72 7.57 8.22
C PHE A 185 -15.34 7.48 9.70
N LYS A 186 -14.91 8.57 10.30
CA LYS A 186 -14.54 8.63 11.71
C LYS A 186 -15.67 8.15 12.64
N ARG A 187 -16.91 8.56 12.35
CA ARG A 187 -18.10 8.15 13.14
C ARG A 187 -18.45 6.68 12.95
N ASP A 188 -18.05 6.08 11.84
CA ASP A 188 -18.20 4.64 11.58
C ASP A 188 -17.14 3.80 12.34
N GLY A 189 -16.14 4.45 12.95
CA GLY A 189 -15.03 3.76 13.64
C GLY A 189 -14.05 3.09 12.68
N ILE A 190 -13.98 3.56 11.43
CA ILE A 190 -13.05 3.09 10.41
C ILE A 190 -11.85 4.02 10.38
N ALA A 191 -10.65 3.47 10.61
CA ALA A 191 -9.41 4.22 10.45
C ALA A 191 -9.03 4.35 8.98
N VAL A 192 -8.64 5.55 8.56
CA VAL A 192 -8.08 5.79 7.23
C VAL A 192 -6.77 6.56 7.40
N ASN A 193 -5.66 5.93 7.04
CA ASN A 193 -4.32 6.49 7.23
C ASN A 193 -3.46 6.30 5.97
N ALA A 194 -2.39 7.08 5.88
CA ALA A 194 -1.34 6.93 4.89
C ALA A 194 -0.05 6.39 5.54
N LEU A 195 0.74 5.70 4.75
CA LEU A 195 2.10 5.27 5.11
C LEU A 195 3.04 5.58 3.94
N TRP A 196 4.19 6.19 4.25
CA TRP A 196 5.22 6.51 3.28
C TRP A 196 6.62 6.16 3.80
N PRO A 197 7.53 5.67 2.97
CA PRO A 197 8.90 5.39 3.39
C PRO A 197 9.73 6.67 3.47
N ARG A 198 10.65 6.77 4.43
CA ARG A 198 11.66 7.83 4.46
C ARG A 198 12.71 7.64 3.39
N THR A 199 13.08 6.42 3.13
CA THR A 199 14.12 6.08 2.15
C THR A 199 13.53 5.25 1.03
N ALA A 200 14.15 5.28 -0.14
CA ALA A 200 13.76 4.44 -1.26
C ALA A 200 13.73 2.95 -0.86
N ILE A 201 12.73 2.25 -1.35
CA ILE A 201 12.51 0.82 -1.06
C ILE A 201 12.89 -0.01 -2.27
N ASP A 202 13.76 -1.00 -2.07
CA ASP A 202 14.16 -1.94 -3.12
C ASP A 202 12.97 -2.77 -3.60
N THR A 203 12.45 -2.38 -4.73
CA THR A 203 11.32 -3.04 -5.41
C THR A 203 11.61 -3.13 -6.90
N ALA A 204 10.97 -4.10 -7.57
CA ALA A 204 11.08 -4.22 -9.01
C ALA A 204 10.68 -2.93 -9.78
N ALA A 205 9.80 -2.11 -9.21
CA ALA A 205 9.42 -0.82 -9.78
C ALA A 205 10.57 0.20 -9.67
N LEU A 206 11.27 0.24 -8.55
CA LEU A 206 12.43 1.13 -8.34
C LEU A 206 13.60 0.73 -9.23
N GLN A 207 13.88 -0.57 -9.34
CA GLN A 207 14.94 -1.12 -10.18
C GLN A 207 14.79 -0.80 -11.69
N MET A 208 13.59 -0.43 -12.13
CA MET A 208 13.33 0.04 -13.49
C MET A 208 13.70 1.52 -13.72
N ILE A 209 14.02 2.27 -12.67
CA ILE A 209 14.39 3.68 -12.77
C ILE A 209 15.89 3.77 -13.08
N PRO A 210 16.29 4.34 -14.22
CA PRO A 210 17.70 4.44 -14.58
C PRO A 210 18.51 5.23 -13.53
N GLY A 211 19.69 4.70 -13.17
CA GLY A 211 20.61 5.36 -12.26
C GLY A 211 20.32 5.19 -10.77
N VAL A 212 19.33 4.39 -10.41
CA VAL A 212 19.09 4.01 -9.01
C VAL A 212 19.99 2.83 -8.65
N ASP A 213 20.77 2.98 -7.58
CA ASP A 213 21.55 1.91 -6.96
C ASP A 213 20.81 1.42 -5.71
N THR A 214 20.34 0.17 -5.74
CA THR A 214 19.55 -0.42 -4.67
C THR A 214 20.35 -0.73 -3.41
N ASP A 215 21.68 -0.74 -3.47
CA ASP A 215 22.55 -0.84 -2.30
C ASP A 215 22.28 0.26 -1.26
N PHE A 216 21.78 1.41 -1.72
CA PHE A 216 21.40 2.56 -0.89
C PHE A 216 19.91 2.59 -0.51
N CYS A 217 19.20 1.48 -0.67
CA CYS A 217 17.79 1.35 -0.37
C CYS A 217 17.56 0.52 0.90
N ARG A 218 16.32 0.59 1.38
CA ARG A 218 15.83 -0.34 2.40
C ARG A 218 14.94 -1.41 1.78
N LYS A 219 14.83 -2.54 2.48
CA LYS A 219 13.98 -3.67 2.09
C LYS A 219 12.49 -3.35 2.35
N PRO A 220 11.56 -3.96 1.59
CA PRO A 220 10.12 -3.79 1.78
C PRO A 220 9.63 -4.14 3.20
N GLU A 221 10.38 -4.94 3.94
CA GLU A 221 10.06 -5.38 5.29
C GLU A 221 9.92 -4.23 6.28
N ILE A 222 10.58 -3.08 6.07
CA ILE A 222 10.39 -1.90 6.91
C ILE A 222 8.96 -1.39 6.83
N LEU A 223 8.38 -1.35 5.61
CA LEU A 223 6.99 -0.93 5.39
C LEU A 223 6.01 -1.97 5.94
N SER A 224 6.33 -3.26 5.86
CA SER A 224 5.45 -4.31 6.36
C SER A 224 5.39 -4.34 7.88
N ASP A 225 6.53 -4.19 8.58
CA ASP A 225 6.56 -4.09 10.04
C ASP A 225 5.86 -2.81 10.52
N THR A 226 6.05 -1.69 9.81
CA THR A 226 5.34 -0.43 10.10
C THR A 226 3.84 -0.55 9.88
N ALA A 227 3.41 -1.11 8.75
CA ALA A 227 1.99 -1.35 8.47
C ALA A 227 1.36 -2.26 9.55
N TYR A 228 2.09 -3.29 9.98
CA TYR A 228 1.66 -4.17 11.06
C TYR A 228 1.38 -3.41 12.36
N ILE A 229 2.24 -2.49 12.74
CA ILE A 229 2.04 -1.63 13.92
C ILE A 229 0.79 -0.77 13.74
N ILE A 230 0.67 -0.06 12.63
CA ILE A 230 -0.45 0.84 12.35
C ILE A 230 -1.80 0.09 12.39
N LEU A 231 -1.88 -1.08 11.76
CA LEU A 231 -3.09 -1.90 11.64
C LEU A 231 -3.53 -2.53 12.98
N ASN A 232 -2.64 -2.57 13.96
CA ASN A 232 -2.94 -3.01 15.33
C ASN A 232 -3.32 -1.86 16.28
N ARG A 233 -3.18 -0.59 15.87
CA ARG A 233 -3.66 0.56 16.65
C ARG A 233 -5.18 0.63 16.60
N ASP A 234 -5.79 1.26 17.62
CA ASP A 234 -7.25 1.41 17.67
C ASP A 234 -7.75 2.30 16.51
N SER A 235 -8.63 1.75 15.66
CA SER A 235 -9.22 2.43 14.51
C SER A 235 -10.04 3.66 14.86
N LYS A 236 -10.59 3.73 16.07
CA LYS A 236 -11.41 4.86 16.53
C LYS A 236 -10.57 6.10 16.88
N THR A 237 -9.30 5.91 17.22
CA THR A 237 -8.39 6.96 17.66
C THR A 237 -7.25 7.22 16.71
N THR A 238 -6.90 6.26 15.84
CA THR A 238 -5.77 6.35 14.91
C THR A 238 -6.29 6.50 13.48
N THR A 239 -6.72 7.71 13.12
CA THR A 239 -7.24 8.03 11.78
C THR A 239 -6.76 9.41 11.32
N GLY A 240 -6.61 9.61 10.01
CA GLY A 240 -6.21 10.89 9.41
C GLY A 240 -4.71 11.16 9.47
N ASN A 241 -3.88 10.17 9.77
CA ASN A 241 -2.45 10.33 9.91
C ASN A 241 -1.72 10.03 8.59
N PHE A 242 -0.62 10.73 8.40
CA PHE A 242 0.38 10.46 7.37
C PHE A 242 1.65 9.96 8.04
N PHE A 243 1.74 8.65 8.17
CA PHE A 243 2.83 7.99 8.87
C PHE A 243 4.09 7.86 8.00
N ILE A 244 5.25 8.02 8.65
CA ILE A 244 6.55 7.70 8.07
C ILE A 244 7.08 6.45 8.77
N ASP A 245 7.66 5.55 8.00
CA ASP A 245 8.05 4.21 8.46
C ASP A 245 8.97 4.23 9.69
N ASP A 246 10.07 4.95 9.62
CA ASP A 246 11.06 5.04 10.70
C ASP A 246 10.51 5.74 11.96
N GLU A 247 9.61 6.73 11.79
CA GLU A 247 8.98 7.43 12.92
C GLU A 247 8.03 6.52 13.69
N VAL A 248 7.25 5.69 12.96
CA VAL A 248 6.35 4.70 13.60
C VAL A 248 7.17 3.65 14.34
N LEU A 249 8.24 3.12 13.72
CA LEU A 249 9.12 2.15 14.37
C LEU A 249 9.77 2.74 15.63
N ALA A 250 10.27 3.98 15.55
CA ALA A 250 10.85 4.68 16.69
C ALA A 250 9.84 4.89 17.82
N SER A 251 8.56 5.13 17.50
CA SER A 251 7.49 5.26 18.53
C SER A 251 7.24 3.98 19.31
N GLU A 252 7.62 2.83 18.77
CA GLU A 252 7.56 1.51 19.44
C GLU A 252 8.94 1.10 20.01
N GLY A 253 9.92 2.02 20.05
CA GLY A 253 11.26 1.77 20.58
C GLY A 253 12.20 1.02 19.63
N ILE A 254 11.81 0.83 18.37
CA ILE A 254 12.62 0.18 17.33
C ILE A 254 13.44 1.25 16.63
N THR A 255 14.68 1.48 17.09
CA THR A 255 15.59 2.51 16.57
C THR A 255 16.73 1.94 15.75
N ASP A 256 17.08 0.67 15.95
CA ASP A 256 18.02 -0.04 15.09
C ASP A 256 17.28 -0.58 13.85
N LEU A 257 17.58 0.04 12.70
CA LEU A 257 16.96 -0.28 11.42
C LEU A 257 17.90 -1.02 10.47
N GLU A 258 19.06 -1.49 10.97
CA GLU A 258 20.09 -2.15 10.15
C GLU A 258 19.55 -3.39 9.42
N LYS A 259 18.69 -4.17 10.05
CA LYS A 259 18.07 -5.36 9.43
C LYS A 259 17.30 -5.05 8.13
N TYR A 260 16.87 -3.80 7.95
CA TYR A 260 16.14 -3.35 6.74
C TYR A 260 17.08 -2.84 5.65
N SER A 261 18.37 -2.68 5.88
CA SER A 261 19.32 -2.26 4.85
C SER A 261 19.45 -3.34 3.78
N VAL A 262 19.41 -2.98 2.51
CA VAL A 262 19.70 -3.92 1.42
C VAL A 262 21.14 -4.36 1.52
N LYS A 263 22.05 -3.40 1.65
CA LYS A 263 23.47 -3.65 1.90
C LYS A 263 23.81 -3.32 3.36
N PRO A 264 24.26 -4.29 4.14
CA PRO A 264 24.68 -4.06 5.51
C PRO A 264 25.76 -2.99 5.64
N GLY A 265 25.64 -2.13 6.67
CA GLY A 265 26.58 -1.04 6.93
C GLY A 265 26.33 0.23 6.09
N THR A 266 25.24 0.30 5.31
CA THR A 266 24.87 1.53 4.57
C THR A 266 24.44 2.62 5.54
N THR A 267 25.01 3.81 5.41
CA THR A 267 24.65 5.01 6.18
C THR A 267 24.00 6.09 5.32
N ASP A 268 24.37 6.18 4.05
CA ASP A 268 23.88 7.19 3.10
C ASP A 268 22.75 6.62 2.25
N PHE A 269 21.56 6.48 2.86
CA PHE A 269 20.38 5.98 2.15
C PHE A 269 19.86 7.00 1.13
N LEU A 270 19.37 6.48 0.01
CA LEU A 270 18.60 7.26 -0.96
C LEU A 270 17.27 7.67 -0.31
N LEU A 271 17.04 8.96 -0.12
CA LEU A 271 15.77 9.47 0.41
C LEU A 271 14.66 9.29 -0.61
N ASP A 272 13.46 8.96 -0.14
CA ASP A 272 12.28 8.94 -1.00
C ASP A 272 11.73 10.35 -1.22
N PHE A 273 10.82 10.48 -2.19
CA PHE A 273 10.17 11.76 -2.50
C PHE A 273 9.27 12.25 -1.37
N PHE A 274 8.98 13.57 -1.37
CA PHE A 274 7.94 14.22 -0.58
C PHE A 274 8.25 14.43 0.92
N LEU A 275 9.43 14.10 1.37
CA LEU A 275 9.89 14.38 2.73
C LEU A 275 10.95 15.50 2.74
N ASP A 276 10.81 16.46 3.67
CA ASP A 276 11.73 17.61 3.86
C ASP A 276 12.84 17.27 4.82
#